data_97437085eaadd438456aa279c4502005
#
_entry.id   97437085eaadd438456aa279c4502005
#
_cell.length_a   1.000
_cell.length_b   1.000
_cell.length_c   1.000
_cell.angle_alpha   90.00
_cell.angle_beta   90.00
_cell.angle_gamma   90.00
#
_symmetry.space_group_name_H-M   'P 1'
#
loop_
_entity.id
_entity.type
_entity.pdbx_description
1 polymer ?
#
loop_
_entity_poly.entity_id
_entity_poly.type
_entity_poly.pdbx_seq_one_letter_code
_entity_poly.pdbx_strand_id
1 'polypeptide(L)'
;ESRGLGDVYKRQENKELISNISHDLKTPITAIKGYVEGIMDGVADTPEKMDRYIRTIYNKANEMNLLINELTLYSKIDTNRIPYNFTTISAKGYFGDCAEDLSVELESKGAEFTYRNFMDDDCKVIVDPEQLRRVINNIVSNSLKYTDKPKVEITMDVKDVGDFIQIELGDNGRGIAAKDLPFIFDRFYRADASRNSSKGGSGIGLSIVKKIVEEHGGNIWATSEEGVGTTMYFVIRKYQEVPVNE
;
A
#
# COMPACT_ATOMS: atom_id res chain seq x y z
N GLU A 1 7.04 11.23 -34.63
CA GLU A 1 8.02 11.52 -33.52
C GLU A 1 7.44 11.24 -32.13
N SER A 2 6.16 11.49 -31.90
CA SER A 2 5.51 11.26 -30.59
C SER A 2 5.46 9.79 -30.16
N ARG A 3 5.34 8.82 -31.07
CA ARG A 3 5.34 7.37 -30.76
C ARG A 3 6.71 6.85 -30.34
N GLY A 4 7.80 7.36 -30.89
CA GLY A 4 9.16 6.94 -30.55
C GLY A 4 9.61 7.38 -29.16
N LEU A 5 9.20 8.56 -28.72
CA LEU A 5 9.48 9.06 -27.36
C LEU A 5 8.77 8.23 -26.29
N GLY A 6 7.51 7.85 -26.50
CA GLY A 6 6.76 6.99 -25.57
C GLY A 6 7.38 5.61 -25.41
N ASP A 7 7.90 5.01 -26.47
CA ASP A 7 8.56 3.70 -26.44
C ASP A 7 9.94 3.77 -25.75
N VAL A 8 10.66 4.86 -25.88
CA VAL A 8 11.93 5.10 -25.19
C VAL A 8 11.71 5.28 -23.69
N TYR A 9 10.70 6.08 -23.28
CA TYR A 9 10.33 6.25 -21.87
C TYR A 9 9.90 4.92 -21.24
N LYS A 10 9.03 4.14 -21.88
CA LYS A 10 8.62 2.81 -21.40
C LYS A 10 9.79 1.84 -21.25
N ARG A 11 10.75 1.87 -22.18
CA ARG A 11 11.95 1.02 -22.07
C ARG A 11 12.86 1.44 -20.92
N GLN A 12 12.96 2.74 -20.65
CA GLN A 12 13.74 3.25 -19.53
C GLN A 12 13.08 2.88 -18.19
N GLU A 13 11.76 3.10 -18.07
CA GLU A 13 10.97 2.69 -16.90
C GLU A 13 11.10 1.19 -16.61
N ASN A 14 11.02 0.33 -17.63
CA ASN A 14 11.18 -1.11 -17.47
C ASN A 14 12.60 -1.52 -17.03
N LYS A 15 13.65 -0.82 -17.48
CA LYS A 15 15.01 -1.07 -17.02
C LYS A 15 15.22 -0.70 -15.56
N GLU A 16 14.70 0.44 -15.14
CA GLU A 16 14.74 0.88 -13.74
C GLU A 16 13.94 -0.05 -12.83
N LEU A 17 12.77 -0.51 -13.29
CA LEU A 17 11.98 -1.53 -12.62
C LEU A 17 12.80 -2.80 -12.35
N ILE A 18 13.36 -3.40 -13.40
CA ILE A 18 14.13 -4.65 -13.30
C ILE A 18 15.32 -4.46 -12.36
N SER A 19 16.00 -3.31 -12.44
CA SER A 19 17.14 -3.00 -11.58
C SER A 19 16.72 -2.87 -10.10
N ASN A 20 15.66 -2.13 -9.81
CA ASN A 20 15.19 -1.92 -8.45
C ASN A 20 14.64 -3.19 -7.81
N ILE A 21 13.86 -3.97 -8.56
CA ILE A 21 13.36 -5.27 -8.11
C ILE A 21 14.50 -6.26 -7.87
N SER A 22 15.47 -6.31 -8.77
CA SER A 22 16.63 -7.19 -8.61
C SER A 22 17.38 -6.84 -7.33
N HIS A 23 17.55 -5.56 -7.01
CA HIS A 23 18.16 -5.11 -5.78
C HIS A 23 17.31 -5.47 -4.55
N ASP A 24 15.99 -5.21 -4.59
CA ASP A 24 15.09 -5.45 -3.47
C ASP A 24 14.85 -6.95 -3.20
N LEU A 25 14.98 -7.80 -4.22
CA LEU A 25 14.99 -9.26 -4.04
C LEU A 25 16.34 -9.79 -3.55
N LYS A 26 17.45 -9.18 -3.96
CA LYS A 26 18.79 -9.62 -3.56
C LYS A 26 19.02 -9.48 -2.05
N THR A 27 18.47 -8.44 -1.43
CA THR A 27 18.63 -8.17 0.01
C THR A 27 18.10 -9.30 0.89
N PRO A 28 16.80 -9.72 0.79
CA PRO A 28 16.30 -10.84 1.58
C PRO A 28 16.95 -12.18 1.21
N ILE A 29 17.30 -12.41 -0.06
CA ILE A 29 18.03 -13.63 -0.48
C ILE A 29 19.38 -13.71 0.22
N THR A 30 20.16 -12.62 0.25
CA THR A 30 21.46 -12.57 0.92
C THR A 30 21.32 -12.82 2.43
N ALA A 31 20.28 -12.26 3.06
CA ALA A 31 19.99 -12.51 4.47
C ALA A 31 19.65 -13.99 4.73
N ILE A 32 18.74 -14.58 3.93
CA ILE A 32 18.39 -16.01 4.03
C ILE A 32 19.65 -16.87 3.92
N LYS A 33 20.47 -16.61 2.90
CA LYS A 33 21.73 -17.35 2.69
C LYS A 33 22.64 -17.24 3.90
N GLY A 34 22.86 -16.05 4.46
CA GLY A 34 23.70 -15.85 5.63
C GLY A 34 23.18 -16.59 6.88
N TYR A 35 21.88 -16.60 7.12
CA TYR A 35 21.29 -17.35 8.23
C TYR A 35 21.38 -18.87 8.03
N VAL A 36 21.20 -19.36 6.79
CA VAL A 36 21.38 -20.78 6.48
C VAL A 36 22.84 -21.19 6.66
N GLU A 37 23.80 -20.41 6.15
CA GLU A 37 25.24 -20.64 6.37
C GLU A 37 25.59 -20.66 7.86
N GLY A 38 25.04 -19.72 8.65
CA GLY A 38 25.23 -19.71 10.10
C GLY A 38 24.67 -20.94 10.82
N ILE A 39 23.59 -21.55 10.31
CA ILE A 39 23.08 -22.84 10.80
C ILE A 39 24.05 -23.97 10.41
N MET A 40 24.50 -24.00 9.16
CA MET A 40 25.40 -25.05 8.65
C MET A 40 26.76 -25.02 9.34
N ASP A 41 27.26 -23.84 9.67
CA ASP A 41 28.56 -23.63 10.32
C ASP A 41 28.48 -23.78 11.86
N GLY A 42 27.30 -24.13 12.39
CA GLY A 42 27.12 -24.35 13.84
C GLY A 42 27.11 -23.06 14.67
N VAL A 43 26.96 -21.88 14.06
CA VAL A 43 26.83 -20.59 14.77
C VAL A 43 25.53 -20.54 15.56
N ALA A 44 24.47 -21.17 15.06
CA ALA A 44 23.22 -21.36 15.78
C ALA A 44 23.31 -22.55 16.74
N ASP A 45 24.13 -22.41 17.78
CA ASP A 45 24.57 -23.44 18.70
C ASP A 45 23.60 -23.72 19.87
N THR A 46 22.53 -22.95 20.00
CA THR A 46 21.46 -23.16 21.00
C THR A 46 20.10 -23.27 20.35
N PRO A 47 19.12 -23.94 21.00
CA PRO A 47 17.75 -24.02 20.49
C PRO A 47 17.13 -22.64 20.23
N GLU A 48 17.39 -21.67 21.07
CA GLU A 48 16.87 -20.30 20.97
C GLU A 48 17.46 -19.56 19.77
N LYS A 49 18.77 -19.73 19.52
CA LYS A 49 19.42 -19.17 18.33
C LYS A 49 18.90 -19.84 17.05
N MET A 50 18.75 -21.17 17.09
CA MET A 50 18.21 -21.92 15.96
C MET A 50 16.81 -21.46 15.61
N ASP A 51 15.90 -21.36 16.60
CA ASP A 51 14.54 -20.87 16.38
C ASP A 51 14.53 -19.44 15.80
N ARG A 52 15.36 -18.54 16.33
CA ARG A 52 15.50 -17.18 15.83
C ARG A 52 15.97 -17.15 14.39
N TYR A 53 16.96 -17.98 13.99
CA TYR A 53 17.47 -18.05 12.64
C TYR A 53 16.40 -18.56 11.66
N ILE A 54 15.70 -19.63 12.04
CA ILE A 54 14.60 -20.20 11.24
C ILE A 54 13.47 -19.18 11.06
N ARG A 55 13.03 -18.48 12.12
CA ARG A 55 12.01 -17.43 12.04
C ARG A 55 12.44 -16.29 11.14
N THR A 56 13.71 -15.90 11.20
CA THR A 56 14.22 -14.84 10.32
C THR A 56 14.22 -15.26 8.85
N ILE A 57 14.62 -16.50 8.55
CA ILE A 57 14.55 -17.06 7.21
C ILE A 57 13.10 -17.07 6.70
N TYR A 58 12.16 -17.55 7.52
CA TYR A 58 10.75 -17.59 7.19
C TYR A 58 10.19 -16.18 6.89
N ASN A 59 10.50 -15.20 7.75
CA ASN A 59 10.05 -13.83 7.55
C ASN A 59 10.62 -13.21 6.28
N LYS A 60 11.91 -13.46 5.96
CA LYS A 60 12.54 -12.98 4.73
C LYS A 60 11.96 -13.63 3.48
N ALA A 61 11.59 -14.90 3.54
CA ALA A 61 10.89 -15.58 2.45
C ALA A 61 9.49 -14.99 2.22
N ASN A 62 8.76 -14.65 3.28
CA ASN A 62 7.47 -13.97 3.17
C ASN A 62 7.61 -12.56 2.58
N GLU A 63 8.63 -11.78 2.98
CA GLU A 63 8.94 -10.49 2.36
C GLU A 63 9.14 -10.62 0.85
N MET A 64 9.88 -11.65 0.40
CA MET A 64 10.08 -11.92 -1.03
C MET A 64 8.76 -12.24 -1.75
N ASN A 65 7.90 -13.07 -1.15
CA ASN A 65 6.60 -13.39 -1.73
C ASN A 65 5.73 -12.14 -1.92
N LEU A 66 5.75 -11.21 -0.96
CA LEU A 66 5.04 -9.94 -1.09
C LEU A 66 5.57 -9.11 -2.27
N LEU A 67 6.89 -9.01 -2.43
CA LEU A 67 7.51 -8.29 -3.56
C LEU A 67 7.15 -8.92 -4.91
N ILE A 68 7.16 -10.25 -5.00
CA ILE A 68 6.78 -10.98 -6.23
C ILE A 68 5.30 -10.75 -6.56
N ASN A 69 4.42 -10.76 -5.56
CA ASN A 69 3.00 -10.50 -5.74
C ASN A 69 2.75 -9.05 -6.21
N GLU A 70 3.44 -8.07 -5.63
CA GLU A 70 3.40 -6.68 -6.08
C GLU A 70 3.85 -6.53 -7.54
N LEU A 71 4.95 -7.18 -7.90
CA LEU A 71 5.45 -7.18 -9.27
C LEU A 71 4.48 -7.82 -10.26
N THR A 72 3.90 -8.96 -9.88
CA THR A 72 2.91 -9.66 -10.71
C THR A 72 1.68 -8.80 -10.92
N LEU A 73 1.21 -8.14 -9.88
CA LEU A 73 0.10 -7.20 -9.98
C LEU A 73 0.46 -6.00 -10.86
N TYR A 74 1.65 -5.43 -10.67
CA TYR A 74 2.14 -4.34 -11.50
C TYR A 74 2.12 -4.71 -12.99
N SER A 75 2.64 -5.89 -13.33
CA SER A 75 2.61 -6.40 -14.71
C SER A 75 1.19 -6.53 -15.27
N LYS A 76 0.23 -6.95 -14.45
CA LYS A 76 -1.19 -7.03 -14.84
C LYS A 76 -1.81 -5.64 -15.02
N ILE A 77 -1.47 -4.70 -14.16
CA ILE A 77 -1.94 -3.30 -14.24
C ILE A 77 -1.42 -2.62 -15.51
N ASP A 78 -0.13 -2.73 -15.78
CA ASP A 78 0.52 -2.10 -16.95
C ASP A 78 -0.04 -2.63 -18.28
N THR A 79 -0.48 -3.89 -18.28
CA THR A 79 -1.11 -4.53 -19.46
C THR A 79 -2.64 -4.38 -19.50
N ASN A 80 -3.25 -3.63 -18.59
CA ASN A 80 -4.72 -3.48 -18.45
C ASN A 80 -5.44 -4.85 -18.28
N ARG A 81 -4.80 -5.81 -17.64
CA ARG A 81 -5.27 -7.21 -17.52
C ARG A 81 -5.81 -7.57 -16.12
N ILE A 82 -6.00 -6.61 -15.23
CA ILE A 82 -6.71 -6.89 -13.98
C ILE A 82 -8.17 -7.11 -14.33
N PRO A 83 -8.71 -8.30 -14.12
CA PRO A 83 -10.14 -8.51 -14.23
C PRO A 83 -10.81 -7.88 -13.01
N TYR A 84 -11.22 -6.62 -13.11
CA TYR A 84 -12.01 -5.99 -12.04
C TYR A 84 -13.40 -6.62 -11.96
N ASN A 85 -13.83 -6.93 -10.75
CA ASN A 85 -15.17 -7.41 -10.45
C ASN A 85 -15.98 -6.32 -9.73
N PHE A 86 -16.48 -5.35 -10.50
CA PHE A 86 -17.26 -4.24 -9.95
C PHE A 86 -18.64 -4.71 -9.49
N THR A 87 -18.97 -4.39 -8.24
CA THR A 87 -20.27 -4.66 -7.63
C THR A 87 -20.81 -3.43 -6.93
N THR A 88 -22.14 -3.33 -6.84
CA THR A 88 -22.81 -2.26 -6.07
C THR A 88 -22.93 -2.70 -4.62
N ILE A 89 -22.33 -1.95 -3.71
CA ILE A 89 -22.29 -2.27 -2.29
C ILE A 89 -22.65 -1.07 -1.43
N SER A 90 -23.09 -1.32 -0.17
CA SER A 90 -23.24 -0.28 0.84
C SER A 90 -21.88 0.29 1.22
N ALA A 91 -21.68 1.59 1.07
CA ALA A 91 -20.46 2.26 1.48
C ALA A 91 -20.24 2.12 2.99
N LYS A 92 -21.28 2.36 3.79
CA LYS A 92 -21.20 2.29 5.26
C LYS A 92 -20.85 0.89 5.74
N GLY A 93 -21.51 -0.14 5.20
CA GLY A 93 -21.24 -1.54 5.56
C GLY A 93 -19.81 -1.95 5.18
N TYR A 94 -19.40 -1.73 3.94
CA TYR A 94 -18.08 -2.13 3.47
C TYR A 94 -16.92 -1.51 4.27
N PHE A 95 -16.96 -0.19 4.49
CA PHE A 95 -15.90 0.47 5.25
C PHE A 95 -15.96 0.13 6.75
N GLY A 96 -17.14 -0.21 7.29
CA GLY A 96 -17.28 -0.76 8.63
C GLY A 96 -16.56 -2.09 8.78
N ASP A 97 -16.81 -3.04 7.87
CA ASP A 97 -16.14 -4.35 7.85
C ASP A 97 -14.61 -4.20 7.69
N CYS A 98 -14.18 -3.28 6.81
CA CYS A 98 -12.76 -2.96 6.67
C CYS A 98 -12.14 -2.45 7.98
N ALA A 99 -12.84 -1.59 8.70
CA ALA A 99 -12.37 -1.01 9.94
C ALA A 99 -12.29 -2.05 11.08
N GLU A 100 -13.24 -2.98 11.14
CA GLU A 100 -13.20 -4.08 12.13
C GLU A 100 -11.96 -4.95 11.92
N ASP A 101 -11.69 -5.38 10.69
CA ASP A 101 -10.50 -6.17 10.36
C ASP A 101 -9.21 -5.41 10.68
N LEU A 102 -9.14 -4.13 10.31
CA LEU A 102 -7.98 -3.28 10.59
C LEU A 102 -7.77 -3.07 12.09
N SER A 103 -8.84 -2.91 12.86
CA SER A 103 -8.75 -2.75 14.33
C SER A 103 -8.04 -3.93 14.97
N VAL A 104 -8.44 -5.16 14.62
CA VAL A 104 -7.80 -6.38 15.13
C VAL A 104 -6.35 -6.48 14.72
N GLU A 105 -6.05 -6.21 13.44
CA GLU A 105 -4.67 -6.27 12.93
C GLU A 105 -3.76 -5.24 13.61
N LEU A 106 -4.20 -3.98 13.70
CA LEU A 106 -3.42 -2.88 14.24
C LEU A 106 -3.20 -3.02 15.75
N GLU A 107 -4.21 -3.47 16.50
CA GLU A 107 -4.08 -3.78 17.93
C GLU A 107 -3.01 -4.86 18.16
N SER A 108 -2.98 -5.91 17.34
CA SER A 108 -1.96 -6.96 17.41
C SER A 108 -0.54 -6.45 17.17
N LYS A 109 -0.40 -5.32 16.48
CA LYS A 109 0.87 -4.63 16.20
C LYS A 109 1.17 -3.49 17.18
N GLY A 110 0.32 -3.29 18.20
CA GLY A 110 0.49 -2.25 19.20
C GLY A 110 0.18 -0.84 18.70
N ALA A 111 -0.58 -0.70 17.63
CA ALA A 111 -1.03 0.58 17.09
C ALA A 111 -2.45 0.90 17.57
N GLU A 112 -2.72 2.16 17.89
CA GLU A 112 -4.08 2.64 18.13
C GLU A 112 -4.78 2.93 16.80
N PHE A 113 -6.03 2.51 16.69
CA PHE A 113 -6.85 2.74 15.51
C PHE A 113 -8.15 3.46 15.87
N THR A 114 -8.46 4.52 15.14
CA THR A 114 -9.71 5.26 15.29
C THR A 114 -10.45 5.27 13.95
N TYR A 115 -11.68 4.78 13.96
CA TYR A 115 -12.57 4.79 12.79
C TYR A 115 -13.77 5.67 13.02
N ARG A 116 -14.10 6.52 12.03
CA ARG A 116 -15.29 7.36 12.00
C ARG A 116 -15.96 7.28 10.64
N ASN A 117 -17.26 7.02 10.63
CA ASN A 117 -18.03 6.93 9.40
C ASN A 117 -19.20 7.93 9.46
N PHE A 118 -19.20 8.87 8.55
CA PHE A 118 -20.18 9.93 8.43
C PHE A 118 -21.17 9.70 7.28
N MET A 119 -21.22 8.46 6.76
CA MET A 119 -22.09 8.10 5.64
C MET A 119 -23.49 7.74 6.10
N ASP A 120 -24.47 8.06 5.26
CA ASP A 120 -25.83 7.57 5.41
C ASP A 120 -25.92 6.07 5.09
N ASP A 121 -26.92 5.39 5.69
CA ASP A 121 -27.07 3.93 5.58
C ASP A 121 -27.40 3.45 4.15
N ASP A 122 -28.03 4.30 3.33
CA ASP A 122 -28.48 4.01 1.97
C ASP A 122 -27.43 4.35 0.90
N CYS A 123 -26.31 4.97 1.28
CA CYS A 123 -25.24 5.32 0.33
C CYS A 123 -24.60 4.08 -0.27
N LYS A 124 -24.67 3.97 -1.60
CA LYS A 124 -24.07 2.89 -2.38
C LYS A 124 -22.93 3.38 -3.26
N VAL A 125 -22.00 2.48 -3.56
CA VAL A 125 -20.88 2.70 -4.48
C VAL A 125 -20.73 1.49 -5.41
N ILE A 126 -20.17 1.71 -6.60
CA ILE A 126 -19.76 0.62 -7.51
C ILE A 126 -18.26 0.48 -7.41
N VAL A 127 -17.81 -0.63 -6.84
CA VAL A 127 -16.40 -0.90 -6.60
C VAL A 127 -16.08 -2.38 -6.79
N ASP A 128 -14.80 -2.68 -6.97
CA ASP A 128 -14.26 -4.00 -6.72
C ASP A 128 -13.80 -4.06 -5.26
N PRO A 129 -14.51 -4.80 -4.37
CA PRO A 129 -14.23 -4.79 -2.94
C PRO A 129 -12.83 -5.31 -2.58
N GLU A 130 -12.31 -6.27 -3.37
CA GLU A 130 -10.98 -6.84 -3.14
C GLU A 130 -9.88 -5.84 -3.48
N GLN A 131 -10.01 -5.16 -4.63
CA GLN A 131 -9.03 -4.17 -5.04
C GLN A 131 -9.07 -2.93 -4.15
N LEU A 132 -10.26 -2.52 -3.70
CA LEU A 132 -10.40 -1.41 -2.77
C LEU A 132 -9.81 -1.74 -1.38
N ARG A 133 -10.00 -2.98 -0.90
CA ARG A 133 -9.32 -3.48 0.31
C ARG A 133 -7.81 -3.38 0.18
N ARG A 134 -7.27 -3.71 -0.98
CA ARG A 134 -5.84 -3.60 -1.28
C ARG A 134 -5.34 -2.15 -1.19
N VAL A 135 -6.13 -1.16 -1.67
CA VAL A 135 -5.82 0.27 -1.51
C VAL A 135 -5.63 0.60 -0.03
N ILE A 136 -6.61 0.25 0.81
CA ILE A 136 -6.57 0.52 2.24
C ILE A 136 -5.36 -0.15 2.90
N ASN A 137 -5.15 -1.44 2.64
CA ASN A 137 -4.05 -2.20 3.24
C ASN A 137 -2.67 -1.66 2.84
N ASN A 138 -2.49 -1.23 1.59
CA ASN A 138 -1.22 -0.64 1.13
C ASN A 138 -0.93 0.69 1.83
N ILE A 139 -1.94 1.53 2.02
CA ILE A 139 -1.78 2.81 2.72
C ILE A 139 -1.44 2.56 4.19
N VAL A 140 -2.21 1.71 4.88
CA VAL A 140 -1.99 1.37 6.30
C VAL A 140 -0.63 0.69 6.52
N SER A 141 -0.23 -0.21 5.62
CA SER A 141 1.10 -0.84 5.68
C SER A 141 2.22 0.18 5.55
N ASN A 142 2.07 1.20 4.70
CA ASN A 142 3.03 2.30 4.62
C ASN A 142 3.09 3.10 5.92
N SER A 143 1.95 3.43 6.52
CA SER A 143 1.88 4.13 7.79
C SER A 143 2.62 3.39 8.91
N LEU A 144 2.43 2.08 9.03
CA LEU A 144 3.15 1.23 9.98
C LEU A 144 4.65 1.17 9.70
N LYS A 145 5.03 1.10 8.43
CA LYS A 145 6.41 0.96 8.00
C LYS A 145 7.24 2.21 8.25
N TYR A 146 6.65 3.37 8.04
CA TYR A 146 7.35 4.65 8.10
C TYR A 146 7.10 5.42 9.40
N THR A 147 6.57 4.76 10.41
CA THR A 147 6.47 5.36 11.75
C THR A 147 7.82 5.39 12.46
N ASP A 148 8.06 6.45 13.21
CA ASP A 148 9.18 6.64 14.12
C ASP A 148 8.72 6.96 15.55
N LYS A 149 7.42 6.90 15.79
CA LYS A 149 6.81 7.20 17.08
C LYS A 149 6.73 5.96 17.97
N PRO A 150 6.91 6.13 19.29
CA PRO A 150 6.74 5.02 20.25
C PRO A 150 5.28 4.54 20.33
N LYS A 151 4.34 5.43 20.05
CA LYS A 151 2.91 5.15 19.99
C LYS A 151 2.43 5.45 18.58
N VAL A 152 2.05 4.42 17.86
CA VAL A 152 1.53 4.52 16.50
C VAL A 152 0.03 4.78 16.58
N GLU A 153 -0.42 5.84 15.94
CA GLU A 153 -1.84 6.20 15.83
C GLU A 153 -2.24 6.24 14.37
N ILE A 154 -3.29 5.50 14.02
CA ILE A 154 -3.85 5.46 12.66
C ILE A 154 -5.32 5.81 12.73
N THR A 155 -5.76 6.66 11.82
CA THR A 155 -7.17 7.08 11.72
C THR A 155 -7.72 6.73 10.35
N MET A 156 -9.01 6.40 10.30
CA MET A 156 -9.76 6.21 9.06
C MET A 156 -11.10 6.92 9.17
N ASP A 157 -11.30 7.94 8.34
CA ASP A 157 -12.55 8.67 8.24
C ASP A 157 -13.19 8.42 6.88
N VAL A 158 -14.50 8.23 6.86
CA VAL A 158 -15.30 8.11 5.64
C VAL A 158 -16.35 9.22 5.63
N LYS A 159 -16.28 10.10 4.62
CA LYS A 159 -17.07 11.33 4.55
C LYS A 159 -17.85 11.44 3.26
N ASP A 160 -19.02 12.07 3.36
CA ASP A 160 -19.81 12.49 2.20
C ASP A 160 -19.26 13.80 1.63
N VAL A 161 -18.92 13.81 0.35
CA VAL A 161 -18.42 15.00 -0.37
C VAL A 161 -19.18 15.20 -1.68
N GLY A 162 -20.50 15.23 -1.62
CA GLY A 162 -21.39 15.45 -2.77
C GLY A 162 -21.55 14.19 -3.62
N ASP A 163 -21.08 14.19 -4.86
CA ASP A 163 -21.18 13.03 -5.75
C ASP A 163 -20.19 11.91 -5.42
N PHE A 164 -19.31 12.13 -4.45
CA PHE A 164 -18.26 11.21 -4.04
C PHE A 164 -18.35 10.91 -2.56
N ILE A 165 -17.77 9.80 -2.17
CA ILE A 165 -17.33 9.54 -0.81
C ILE A 165 -15.82 9.76 -0.73
N GLN A 166 -15.35 10.35 0.35
CA GLN A 166 -13.94 10.58 0.63
C GLN A 166 -13.49 9.72 1.79
N ILE A 167 -12.43 9.00 1.57
CA ILE A 167 -11.75 8.19 2.57
C ILE A 167 -10.44 8.89 2.94
N GLU A 168 -10.23 9.12 4.22
CA GLU A 168 -9.05 9.74 4.80
C GLU A 168 -8.36 8.72 5.69
N LEU A 169 -7.11 8.40 5.38
CA LEU A 169 -6.26 7.50 6.17
C LEU A 169 -5.07 8.30 6.70
N GLY A 170 -5.10 8.58 8.01
CA GLY A 170 -4.09 9.39 8.68
C GLY A 170 -3.19 8.59 9.60
N ASP A 171 -1.92 9.01 9.70
CA ASP A 171 -0.96 8.48 10.67
C ASP A 171 -0.20 9.62 11.36
N ASN A 172 0.36 9.32 12.52
CA ASN A 172 1.25 10.19 13.26
C ASN A 172 2.73 9.87 13.04
N GLY A 173 3.08 9.27 11.89
CA GLY A 173 4.44 8.87 11.54
C GLY A 173 5.40 10.02 11.31
N ARG A 174 6.51 9.73 10.66
CA ARG A 174 7.57 10.72 10.41
C ARG A 174 7.19 11.82 9.40
N GLY A 175 6.09 11.65 8.68
CA GLY A 175 5.70 12.55 7.61
C GLY A 175 6.55 12.42 6.34
N ILE A 176 6.23 13.22 5.34
CA ILE A 176 6.87 13.27 4.02
C ILE A 176 7.32 14.69 3.75
N ALA A 177 8.56 14.88 3.31
CA ALA A 177 9.08 16.18 2.94
C ALA A 177 8.27 16.80 1.79
N ALA A 178 8.05 18.11 1.85
CA ALA A 178 7.27 18.83 0.83
C ALA A 178 7.81 18.61 -0.60
N LYS A 179 9.13 18.47 -0.76
CA LYS A 179 9.78 18.20 -2.05
C LYS A 179 9.44 16.82 -2.63
N ASP A 180 9.14 15.84 -1.76
CA ASP A 180 8.85 14.46 -2.14
C ASP A 180 7.35 14.22 -2.39
N LEU A 181 6.50 15.00 -1.72
CA LEU A 181 5.04 14.82 -1.71
C LEU A 181 4.40 14.77 -3.12
N PRO A 182 4.81 15.56 -4.12
CA PRO A 182 4.26 15.50 -5.47
C PRO A 182 4.53 14.17 -6.20
N PHE A 183 5.54 13.42 -5.78
CA PHE A 183 6.07 12.26 -6.49
C PHE A 183 5.75 10.92 -5.83
N ILE A 184 5.13 10.91 -4.64
CA ILE A 184 4.93 9.68 -3.86
C ILE A 184 4.06 8.64 -4.55
N PHE A 185 3.22 9.05 -5.51
CA PHE A 185 2.38 8.17 -6.33
C PHE A 185 3.03 7.79 -7.66
N ASP A 186 4.21 8.32 -7.94
CA ASP A 186 4.96 7.95 -9.14
C ASP A 186 5.57 6.56 -8.97
N ARG A 187 5.67 5.87 -10.08
CA ARG A 187 6.23 4.52 -10.13
C ARG A 187 7.69 4.55 -9.67
N PHE A 188 8.06 3.61 -8.79
CA PHE A 188 9.43 3.44 -8.27
C PHE A 188 9.98 4.64 -7.49
N TYR A 189 9.15 5.64 -7.25
CA TYR A 189 9.59 6.76 -6.44
C TYR A 189 9.78 6.33 -4.99
N ARG A 190 10.90 6.72 -4.43
CA ARG A 190 11.24 6.54 -3.01
C ARG A 190 11.90 7.81 -2.52
N ALA A 191 11.35 8.41 -1.46
CA ALA A 191 11.97 9.55 -0.81
C ALA A 191 13.39 9.21 -0.32
N ASP A 192 14.33 10.17 -0.37
CA ASP A 192 15.74 9.94 -0.03
C ASP A 192 15.94 9.29 1.34
N ALA A 193 15.15 9.70 2.34
CA ALA A 193 15.17 9.10 3.67
C ALA A 193 14.77 7.60 3.70
N SER A 194 13.98 7.14 2.72
CA SER A 194 13.58 5.73 2.61
C SER A 194 14.56 4.87 1.80
N ARG A 195 15.37 5.49 0.94
CA ARG A 195 16.40 4.78 0.15
C ARG A 195 17.47 4.16 1.04
N ASN A 196 17.81 4.83 2.14
CA ASN A 196 18.83 4.39 3.09
C ASN A 196 18.27 3.54 4.24
N SER A 197 16.96 3.30 4.29
CA SER A 197 16.37 2.52 5.37
C SER A 197 16.42 1.02 5.05
N SER A 198 16.86 0.22 6.01
CA SER A 198 16.77 -1.25 5.98
C SER A 198 15.31 -1.76 5.88
N LYS A 199 14.35 -0.86 6.02
CA LYS A 199 12.91 -1.14 5.92
C LYS A 199 12.39 -1.16 4.46
N GLY A 200 13.19 -1.59 3.50
CA GLY A 200 12.95 -1.69 2.07
C GLY A 200 11.51 -1.53 1.56
N GLY A 201 11.32 -1.20 0.30
CA GLY A 201 10.02 -1.15 -0.36
C GLY A 201 10.23 -0.93 -1.84
N SER A 202 9.46 -1.62 -2.67
CA SER A 202 9.59 -1.60 -4.14
C SER A 202 9.35 -0.22 -4.79
N GLY A 203 8.72 0.72 -4.06
CA GLY A 203 8.23 1.98 -4.65
C GLY A 203 7.05 1.80 -5.60
N ILE A 204 6.44 0.60 -5.60
CA ILE A 204 5.32 0.24 -6.48
C ILE A 204 3.98 0.43 -5.76
N GLY A 205 3.92 0.25 -4.43
CA GLY A 205 2.69 0.15 -3.67
C GLY A 205 1.74 1.34 -3.86
N LEU A 206 2.22 2.59 -3.76
CA LEU A 206 1.38 3.77 -3.93
C LEU A 206 1.00 4.04 -5.40
N SER A 207 1.82 3.66 -6.36
CA SER A 207 1.44 3.73 -7.78
C SER A 207 0.33 2.74 -8.14
N ILE A 208 0.32 1.56 -7.51
CA ILE A 208 -0.78 0.59 -7.60
C ILE A 208 -2.06 1.18 -6.99
N VAL A 209 -1.94 1.76 -5.79
CA VAL A 209 -3.07 2.43 -5.12
C VAL A 209 -3.69 3.49 -6.02
N LYS A 210 -2.88 4.38 -6.59
CA LYS A 210 -3.33 5.40 -7.53
C LYS A 210 -4.09 4.79 -8.71
N LYS A 211 -3.52 3.77 -9.36
CA LYS A 211 -4.14 3.12 -10.51
C LYS A 211 -5.48 2.48 -10.15
N ILE A 212 -5.58 1.77 -9.03
CA ILE A 212 -6.84 1.17 -8.58
C ILE A 212 -7.89 2.24 -8.34
N VAL A 213 -7.55 3.33 -7.64
CA VAL A 213 -8.48 4.43 -7.37
C VAL A 213 -8.95 5.10 -8.67
N GLU A 214 -8.05 5.34 -9.63
CA GLU A 214 -8.39 5.90 -10.94
C GLU A 214 -9.33 4.98 -11.75
N GLU A 215 -9.12 3.66 -11.73
CA GLU A 215 -10.02 2.68 -12.37
C GLU A 215 -11.40 2.60 -11.70
N HIS A 216 -11.51 3.02 -10.44
CA HIS A 216 -12.79 3.23 -9.73
C HIS A 216 -13.42 4.61 -10.00
N GLY A 217 -12.87 5.37 -10.96
CA GLY A 217 -13.35 6.71 -11.31
C GLY A 217 -13.07 7.76 -10.24
N GLY A 218 -12.13 7.49 -9.35
CA GLY A 218 -11.73 8.36 -8.26
C GLY A 218 -10.41 9.11 -8.49
N ASN A 219 -9.96 9.75 -7.44
CA ASN A 219 -8.67 10.43 -7.38
C ASN A 219 -8.05 10.22 -5.99
N ILE A 220 -6.71 10.31 -5.92
CA ILE A 220 -5.93 10.17 -4.68
C ILE A 220 -4.94 11.30 -4.53
N TRP A 221 -4.75 11.78 -3.30
CA TRP A 221 -3.74 12.76 -2.93
C TRP A 221 -3.31 12.57 -1.48
N ALA A 222 -2.33 13.33 -1.04
CA ALA A 222 -1.86 13.31 0.34
C ALA A 222 -1.55 14.72 0.85
N THR A 223 -1.69 14.89 2.16
CA THR A 223 -1.11 16.00 2.91
C THR A 223 -0.17 15.43 3.95
N SER A 224 0.95 16.11 4.19
CA SER A 224 1.95 15.63 5.14
C SER A 224 2.78 16.78 5.70
N GLU A 225 3.22 16.59 6.93
CA GLU A 225 4.17 17.48 7.61
C GLU A 225 5.23 16.61 8.27
N GLU A 226 6.51 16.92 7.98
CA GLU A 226 7.65 16.17 8.56
C GLU A 226 7.63 16.24 10.09
N GLY A 227 7.82 15.09 10.72
CA GLY A 227 7.78 14.93 12.17
C GLY A 227 6.39 14.90 12.80
N VAL A 228 5.33 15.18 12.03
CA VAL A 228 3.93 15.19 12.50
C VAL A 228 3.17 13.97 12.00
N GLY A 229 3.14 13.72 10.68
CA GLY A 229 2.45 12.59 10.09
C GLY A 229 1.98 12.83 8.67
N THR A 230 1.24 11.86 8.14
CA THR A 230 0.70 11.88 6.77
C THR A 230 -0.77 11.54 6.79
N THR A 231 -1.57 12.20 5.95
CA THR A 231 -2.94 11.80 5.64
C THR A 231 -3.07 11.57 4.15
N MET A 232 -3.47 10.36 3.78
CA MET A 232 -3.82 9.97 2.42
C MET A 232 -5.33 10.13 2.23
N TYR A 233 -5.72 10.73 1.12
CA TYR A 233 -7.11 10.96 0.74
C TYR A 233 -7.39 10.28 -0.58
N PHE A 234 -8.49 9.57 -0.68
CA PHE A 234 -9.01 9.16 -1.97
C PHE A 234 -10.53 9.30 -2.02
N VAL A 235 -11.05 9.51 -3.23
CA VAL A 235 -12.48 9.63 -3.47
C VAL A 235 -12.98 8.53 -4.39
N ILE A 236 -14.20 8.07 -4.17
CA ILE A 236 -14.91 7.11 -5.00
C ILE A 236 -16.29 7.69 -5.29
N ARG A 237 -16.73 7.53 -6.54
CA ARG A 237 -18.02 8.05 -6.97
C ARG A 237 -19.18 7.26 -6.34
N LYS A 238 -20.19 7.96 -5.86
CA LYS A 238 -21.43 7.36 -5.39
C LYS A 238 -22.20 6.74 -6.56
N TYR A 239 -22.85 5.62 -6.29
CA TYR A 239 -23.85 5.08 -7.20
C TYR A 239 -25.07 5.98 -7.22
N GLN A 240 -25.49 6.42 -8.41
CA GLN A 240 -26.71 7.17 -8.63
C GLN A 240 -27.67 6.31 -9.43
N GLU A 241 -28.84 6.01 -8.87
CA GLU A 241 -29.91 5.41 -9.65
C GLU A 241 -30.38 6.43 -10.69
N VAL A 242 -30.24 6.09 -11.97
CA VAL A 242 -30.84 6.90 -13.05
C VAL A 242 -32.34 6.65 -12.99
N PRO A 243 -33.18 7.67 -12.77
CA PRO A 243 -34.62 7.48 -12.86
C PRO A 243 -34.97 6.96 -14.26
N VAL A 244 -35.53 5.76 -14.31
CA VAL A 244 -36.14 5.26 -15.56
C VAL A 244 -37.39 6.09 -15.77
N ASN A 245 -37.34 7.06 -16.69
CA ASN A 245 -38.54 7.73 -17.17
C ASN A 245 -39.40 6.69 -17.90
N GLU A 246 -40.51 6.29 -17.25
CA GLU A 246 -41.59 5.55 -17.89
C GLU A 246 -42.28 6.38 -19.00
#